data_9664b7322c42d92e1e3eee97ba7094ad
#
_entry.id   9664b7322c42d92e1e3eee97ba7094ad
#
_cell.length_a   1.000
_cell.length_b   1.000
_cell.length_c   1.000
_cell.angle_alpha   90.00
_cell.angle_beta   90.00
_cell.angle_gamma   90.00
#
_symmetry.space_group_name_H-M   'P 1'
#
loop_
_entity.id
_entity.type
_entity.pdbx_description
1 polymer ?
#
loop_
_entity_poly.entity_id
_entity_poly.type
_entity_poly.pdbx_seq_one_letter_code
_entity_poly.pdbx_strand_id
1 'polypeptide(L)'
;MKYLKLLLILLFFSSCSNIDKKLNWTQANTIVESFGKFQIGDILIKNKEFIDPRSWFGHAAVMVTPWEIGEYPMIGAGYIQANVYDWLAEKNRKVVALRYNYFNEEFKNRFLYNVNRSKNKNYRITFDKYSDKYFYCSQYVWYLYYKTAKDLNDKNFDFNFKKDSLIIFPYDLLKLPNFEVINLE
;
A
#
# COMPACT_ATOMS: atom_id res chain seq x y z
N MET A 1 -12.83 -0.14 -33.58
CA MET A 1 -12.06 0.49 -32.48
C MET A 1 -12.75 0.55 -31.12
N LYS A 2 -14.09 0.74 -31.02
CA LYS A 2 -14.82 0.74 -29.72
C LYS A 2 -14.73 -0.58 -28.94
N TYR A 3 -14.83 -1.71 -29.64
CA TYR A 3 -14.79 -3.04 -29.02
C TYR A 3 -13.40 -3.47 -28.54
N LEU A 4 -12.33 -2.93 -29.15
CA LEU A 4 -10.95 -3.20 -28.70
C LEU A 4 -10.66 -2.58 -27.34
N LYS A 5 -11.22 -1.38 -27.06
CA LYS A 5 -11.09 -0.73 -25.74
C LYS A 5 -11.87 -1.48 -24.65
N LEU A 6 -13.02 -2.04 -24.98
CA LEU A 6 -13.84 -2.84 -24.06
C LEU A 6 -13.14 -4.17 -23.74
N LEU A 7 -12.52 -4.81 -24.72
CA LEU A 7 -11.76 -6.05 -24.54
C LEU A 7 -10.51 -5.83 -23.65
N LEU A 8 -9.82 -4.71 -23.80
CA LEU A 8 -8.70 -4.34 -22.96
C LEU A 8 -9.12 -4.14 -21.49
N ILE A 9 -10.28 -3.54 -21.24
CA ILE A 9 -10.82 -3.36 -19.88
C ILE A 9 -11.15 -4.73 -19.26
N LEU A 10 -11.74 -5.66 -20.01
CA LEU A 10 -12.09 -6.99 -19.53
C LEU A 10 -10.85 -7.85 -19.17
N LEU A 11 -9.74 -7.70 -19.90
CA LEU A 11 -8.50 -8.42 -19.61
C LEU A 11 -7.84 -7.98 -18.28
N PHE A 12 -8.07 -6.74 -17.83
CA PHE A 12 -7.59 -6.28 -16.53
C PHE A 12 -8.34 -6.89 -15.33
N PHE A 13 -9.56 -7.37 -15.53
CA PHE A 13 -10.35 -7.95 -14.43
C PHE A 13 -10.10 -9.44 -14.19
N SER A 14 -9.57 -10.17 -15.17
CA SER A 14 -9.43 -11.64 -15.08
C SER A 14 -8.21 -12.11 -14.27
N SER A 15 -7.27 -11.24 -13.94
CA SER A 15 -5.98 -11.64 -13.31
C SER A 15 -5.97 -11.66 -11.78
N CYS A 16 -7.06 -11.33 -11.09
CA CYS A 16 -7.02 -11.03 -9.65
C CYS A 16 -7.78 -11.98 -8.71
N SER A 17 -8.45 -13.02 -9.23
CA SER A 17 -9.33 -13.86 -8.39
C SER A 17 -8.61 -14.87 -7.48
N ASN A 18 -7.34 -15.17 -7.74
CA ASN A 18 -6.63 -16.24 -7.03
C ASN A 18 -5.84 -15.78 -5.78
N ILE A 19 -5.63 -14.46 -5.59
CA ILE A 19 -4.85 -13.95 -4.46
C ILE A 19 -5.73 -13.83 -3.21
N ASP A 20 -6.99 -13.44 -3.38
CA ASP A 20 -7.93 -13.19 -2.27
C ASP A 20 -8.25 -14.46 -1.46
N LYS A 21 -8.12 -15.65 -2.04
CA LYS A 21 -8.42 -16.93 -1.36
C LYS A 21 -7.31 -17.44 -0.43
N LYS A 22 -6.09 -16.92 -0.54
CA LYS A 22 -4.92 -17.38 0.24
C LYS A 22 -4.57 -16.46 1.41
N LEU A 23 -5.17 -15.28 1.49
CA LEU A 23 -4.88 -14.26 2.49
C LEU A 23 -6.04 -14.21 3.49
N ASN A 24 -5.73 -14.23 4.78
CA ASN A 24 -6.73 -14.02 5.83
C ASN A 24 -7.10 -12.53 5.86
N TRP A 25 -8.11 -12.17 5.07
CA TRP A 25 -8.68 -10.84 5.07
C TRP A 25 -9.53 -10.64 6.31
N THR A 26 -9.13 -9.78 7.21
CA THR A 26 -9.86 -9.44 8.43
C THR A 26 -10.79 -8.27 8.18
N GLN A 27 -12.01 -8.33 8.73
CA GLN A 27 -12.98 -7.23 8.61
C GLN A 27 -12.41 -5.96 9.29
N ALA A 28 -12.31 -4.85 8.58
CA ALA A 28 -11.58 -3.67 9.04
C ALA A 28 -12.10 -3.13 10.39
N ASN A 29 -13.42 -3.02 10.55
CA ASN A 29 -14.04 -2.50 11.77
C ASN A 29 -13.98 -3.46 12.99
N THR A 30 -13.53 -4.70 12.82
CA THR A 30 -13.32 -5.65 13.95
C THR A 30 -11.89 -5.59 14.50
N ILE A 31 -10.98 -4.91 13.81
CA ILE A 31 -9.55 -4.82 14.19
C ILE A 31 -9.33 -3.87 15.38
N VAL A 32 -10.33 -3.09 15.78
CA VAL A 32 -10.25 -2.09 16.86
C VAL A 32 -9.75 -2.68 18.20
N GLU A 33 -9.95 -3.98 18.44
CA GLU A 33 -9.47 -4.66 19.64
C GLU A 33 -7.98 -5.05 19.58
N SER A 34 -7.34 -4.85 18.45
CA SER A 34 -5.93 -5.24 18.21
C SER A 34 -4.93 -4.15 18.61
N PHE A 35 -5.17 -3.43 19.70
CA PHE A 35 -4.28 -2.40 20.21
C PHE A 35 -2.84 -2.92 20.37
N GLY A 36 -1.89 -2.19 19.79
CA GLY A 36 -0.46 -2.52 19.90
C GLY A 36 0.08 -3.55 18.90
N LYS A 37 -0.76 -4.11 18.02
CA LYS A 37 -0.27 -5.03 16.96
C LYS A 37 0.47 -4.31 15.83
N PHE A 38 0.09 -3.06 15.52
CA PHE A 38 0.73 -2.30 14.46
C PHE A 38 2.05 -1.68 14.88
N GLN A 39 3.00 -1.70 13.96
CA GLN A 39 4.32 -1.08 14.09
C GLN A 39 4.55 -0.10 12.95
N ILE A 40 5.44 0.87 13.16
CA ILE A 40 5.89 1.78 12.09
C ILE A 40 6.40 0.92 10.92
N GLY A 41 5.98 1.26 9.71
CA GLY A 41 6.31 0.52 8.51
C GLY A 41 5.30 -0.55 8.12
N ASP A 42 4.37 -0.99 8.99
CA ASP A 42 3.35 -1.95 8.56
C ASP A 42 2.54 -1.39 7.39
N ILE A 43 2.40 -2.17 6.34
CA ILE A 43 1.60 -1.84 5.16
C ILE A 43 0.18 -2.35 5.38
N LEU A 44 -0.80 -1.49 5.26
CA LEU A 44 -2.22 -1.84 5.34
C LEU A 44 -2.85 -1.79 3.95
N ILE A 45 -3.53 -2.86 3.55
CA ILE A 45 -4.15 -2.99 2.24
C ILE A 45 -5.63 -3.30 2.42
N LYS A 46 -6.49 -2.37 1.97
CA LYS A 46 -7.95 -2.58 1.88
C LYS A 46 -8.29 -3.34 0.61
N ASN A 47 -9.26 -4.24 0.71
CA ASN A 47 -9.75 -5.01 -0.42
C ASN A 47 -10.41 -4.12 -1.48
N LYS A 48 -10.57 -4.68 -2.68
CA LYS A 48 -11.37 -4.08 -3.76
C LYS A 48 -12.85 -4.05 -3.36
N GLU A 49 -13.52 -3.00 -3.76
CA GLU A 49 -14.97 -2.86 -3.66
C GLU A 49 -15.51 -2.28 -4.97
N PHE A 50 -16.56 -2.88 -5.51
CA PHE A 50 -17.07 -2.51 -6.83
C PHE A 50 -18.20 -1.47 -6.79
N ILE A 51 -18.71 -1.17 -5.60
CA ILE A 51 -19.79 -0.18 -5.41
C ILE A 51 -19.25 1.25 -5.63
N ASP A 52 -18.03 1.52 -5.11
CA ASP A 52 -17.37 2.82 -5.27
C ASP A 52 -16.22 2.71 -6.28
N PRO A 53 -16.24 3.46 -7.41
CA PRO A 53 -15.15 3.46 -8.38
C PRO A 53 -13.77 3.76 -7.80
N ARG A 54 -13.69 4.53 -6.73
CA ARG A 54 -12.42 4.85 -6.02
C ARG A 54 -11.79 3.62 -5.38
N SER A 55 -12.61 2.63 -5.08
CA SER A 55 -12.24 1.39 -4.39
C SER A 55 -12.01 0.19 -5.32
N TRP A 56 -12.20 0.34 -6.63
CA TRP A 56 -12.09 -0.76 -7.60
C TRP A 56 -10.73 -1.45 -7.63
N PHE A 57 -9.68 -0.76 -7.27
CA PHE A 57 -8.32 -1.31 -7.24
C PHE A 57 -7.84 -1.68 -5.83
N GLY A 58 -8.71 -1.47 -4.81
CA GLY A 58 -8.29 -1.52 -3.42
C GLY A 58 -7.60 -0.22 -3.01
N HIS A 59 -7.03 -0.22 -1.80
CA HIS A 59 -6.31 0.95 -1.29
C HIS A 59 -5.13 0.50 -0.43
N ALA A 60 -4.11 1.33 -0.31
CA ALA A 60 -2.93 1.04 0.50
C ALA A 60 -2.51 2.27 1.32
N ALA A 61 -2.13 2.03 2.57
CA ALA A 61 -1.55 2.98 3.48
C ALA A 61 -0.38 2.33 4.23
N VAL A 62 0.42 3.11 4.93
CA VAL A 62 1.54 2.60 5.73
C VAL A 62 1.54 3.25 7.11
N MET A 63 1.86 2.49 8.15
CA MET A 63 2.00 3.01 9.51
C MET A 63 3.21 3.93 9.60
N VAL A 64 2.99 5.18 10.03
CA VAL A 64 4.05 6.19 10.19
C VAL A 64 4.31 6.54 11.66
N THR A 65 3.36 6.22 12.53
CA THR A 65 3.51 6.13 13.98
C THR A 65 2.83 4.83 14.46
N PRO A 66 2.90 4.44 15.73
CA PRO A 66 2.13 3.29 16.23
C PRO A 66 0.60 3.43 16.13
N TRP A 67 0.10 4.65 15.88
CA TRP A 67 -1.32 4.99 15.91
C TRP A 67 -1.84 5.65 14.62
N GLU A 68 -0.94 6.00 13.71
CA GLU A 68 -1.31 6.77 12.52
C GLU A 68 -0.74 6.14 11.25
N ILE A 69 -1.58 6.17 10.24
CA ILE A 69 -1.18 5.85 8.86
C ILE A 69 -0.77 7.10 8.11
N GLY A 70 0.06 6.91 7.08
CA GLY A 70 0.35 7.90 6.05
C GLY A 70 -0.09 7.38 4.68
N GLU A 71 -0.77 8.21 3.91
CA GLU A 71 -1.33 7.83 2.63
C GLU A 71 -1.48 8.99 1.65
N TYR A 72 -1.71 8.63 0.39
CA TYR A 72 -2.20 9.50 -0.68
C TYR A 72 -3.53 8.94 -1.17
N PRO A 73 -4.69 9.43 -0.66
CA PRO A 73 -5.95 8.73 -0.83
C PRO A 73 -6.61 8.90 -2.20
N MET A 74 -6.59 10.12 -2.77
CA MET A 74 -7.33 10.40 -4.00
C MET A 74 -6.86 11.65 -4.73
N ILE A 75 -7.34 11.81 -5.96
CA ILE A 75 -7.15 13.02 -6.77
C ILE A 75 -7.69 14.25 -6.02
N GLY A 76 -6.90 15.32 -5.98
CA GLY A 76 -7.22 16.55 -5.27
C GLY A 76 -6.79 16.56 -3.81
N ALA A 77 -6.42 15.42 -3.24
CA ALA A 77 -5.78 15.33 -1.94
C ALA A 77 -4.24 15.22 -2.10
N GLY A 78 -3.52 15.73 -1.13
CA GLY A 78 -2.10 15.48 -0.96
C GLY A 78 -1.88 14.32 0.02
N TYR A 79 -0.77 14.39 0.73
CA TYR A 79 -0.48 13.49 1.84
C TYR A 79 -1.48 13.70 2.98
N ILE A 80 -2.01 12.60 3.50
CA ILE A 80 -2.84 12.58 4.70
C ILE A 80 -2.16 11.69 5.74
N GLN A 81 -2.15 12.15 6.98
CA GLN A 81 -1.81 11.37 8.16
C GLN A 81 -3.05 11.30 9.04
N ALA A 82 -3.51 10.10 9.33
CA ALA A 82 -4.78 9.87 10.02
C ALA A 82 -4.62 8.75 11.06
N ASN A 83 -5.47 8.78 12.08
CA ASN A 83 -5.54 7.70 13.06
C ASN A 83 -5.90 6.38 12.35
N VAL A 84 -5.18 5.30 12.67
CA VAL A 84 -5.37 3.99 12.04
C VAL A 84 -6.76 3.42 12.33
N TYR A 85 -7.33 3.68 13.49
CA TYR A 85 -8.66 3.15 13.85
C TYR A 85 -9.77 3.89 13.12
N ASP A 86 -9.64 5.21 12.90
CA ASP A 86 -10.56 5.95 12.04
C ASP A 86 -10.50 5.44 10.60
N TRP A 87 -9.28 5.14 10.12
CA TRP A 87 -9.08 4.56 8.80
C TRP A 87 -9.68 3.14 8.70
N LEU A 88 -9.62 2.34 9.76
CA LEU A 88 -10.20 1.00 9.84
C LEU A 88 -11.71 0.99 10.12
N ALA A 89 -12.30 2.08 10.60
CA ALA A 89 -13.73 2.14 10.95
C ALA A 89 -14.67 1.99 9.75
N GLU A 90 -14.15 1.98 8.52
CA GLU A 90 -14.92 1.80 7.29
C GLU A 90 -15.61 0.44 7.24
N LYS A 91 -16.93 0.47 7.26
CA LYS A 91 -17.76 -0.74 7.21
C LYS A 91 -17.62 -1.40 5.84
N ASN A 92 -17.77 -2.73 5.80
CA ASN A 92 -17.74 -3.55 4.57
C ASN A 92 -16.37 -3.63 3.87
N ARG A 93 -15.30 -3.12 4.49
CA ARG A 93 -13.94 -3.29 3.97
C ARG A 93 -13.20 -4.37 4.76
N LYS A 94 -12.40 -5.13 4.05
CA LYS A 94 -11.46 -6.09 4.64
C LYS A 94 -10.04 -5.56 4.47
N VAL A 95 -9.17 -5.90 5.41
CA VAL A 95 -7.79 -5.45 5.46
C VAL A 95 -6.84 -6.63 5.63
N VAL A 96 -5.71 -6.55 4.96
CA VAL A 96 -4.51 -7.35 5.22
C VAL A 96 -3.41 -6.40 5.64
N ALA A 97 -2.64 -6.76 6.65
CA ALA A 97 -1.45 -6.04 7.05
C ALA A 97 -0.19 -6.85 6.75
N LEU A 98 0.85 -6.18 6.28
CA LEU A 98 2.15 -6.76 5.94
C LEU A 98 3.25 -6.07 6.73
N ARG A 99 4.24 -6.85 7.17
CA ARG A 99 5.44 -6.35 7.85
C ARG A 99 6.69 -6.80 7.11
N TYR A 100 7.63 -5.88 6.94
CA TYR A 100 8.94 -6.18 6.36
C TYR A 100 9.82 -6.90 7.39
N ASN A 101 10.33 -8.09 7.06
CA ASN A 101 11.07 -8.95 7.99
C ASN A 101 12.41 -8.34 8.44
N TYR A 102 12.92 -7.36 7.71
CA TYR A 102 14.21 -6.70 7.99
C TYR A 102 14.04 -5.23 8.44
N PHE A 103 12.86 -4.87 8.97
CA PHE A 103 12.57 -3.52 9.46
C PHE A 103 13.19 -3.28 10.84
N ASN A 104 14.50 -3.02 10.85
CA ASN A 104 15.26 -2.68 12.07
C ASN A 104 15.23 -1.17 12.36
N GLU A 105 15.90 -0.73 13.44
CA GLU A 105 15.93 0.67 13.86
C GLU A 105 16.58 1.59 12.82
N GLU A 106 17.64 1.16 12.13
CA GLU A 106 18.28 1.94 11.07
C GLU A 106 17.32 2.13 9.89
N PHE A 107 16.64 1.05 9.47
CA PHE A 107 15.63 1.10 8.42
C PHE A 107 14.49 2.02 8.83
N LYS A 108 13.98 1.92 10.06
CA LYS A 108 12.93 2.78 10.60
C LYS A 108 13.29 4.26 10.54
N ASN A 109 14.47 4.62 11.01
CA ASN A 109 14.92 6.01 11.01
C ASN A 109 15.01 6.59 9.60
N ARG A 110 15.59 5.83 8.66
CA ARG A 110 15.66 6.24 7.25
C ARG A 110 14.27 6.26 6.59
N PHE A 111 13.42 5.30 6.91
CA PHE A 111 12.04 5.24 6.43
C PHE A 111 11.25 6.50 6.85
N LEU A 112 11.28 6.87 8.12
CA LEU A 112 10.61 8.07 8.63
C LEU A 112 11.18 9.36 8.03
N TYR A 113 12.47 9.42 7.78
CA TYR A 113 13.08 10.52 7.03
C TYR A 113 12.48 10.63 5.62
N ASN A 114 12.33 9.52 4.90
CA ASN A 114 11.73 9.47 3.57
C ASN A 114 10.23 9.80 3.60
N VAL A 115 9.49 9.36 4.63
CA VAL A 115 8.10 9.78 4.87
C VAL A 115 8.02 11.31 4.95
N ASN A 116 8.84 11.94 5.78
CA ASN A 116 8.80 13.40 5.96
C ASN A 116 9.11 14.17 4.67
N ARG A 117 10.06 13.69 3.88
CA ARG A 117 10.38 14.29 2.57
C ARG A 117 9.27 14.14 1.53
N SER A 118 8.40 13.16 1.70
CA SER A 118 7.32 12.85 0.76
C SER A 118 6.02 13.61 1.05
N LYS A 119 5.86 14.25 2.22
CA LYS A 119 4.59 14.85 2.67
C LYS A 119 4.05 16.00 1.80
N ASN A 120 4.94 16.76 1.16
CA ASN A 120 4.58 17.96 0.40
C ASN A 120 4.40 17.67 -1.10
N LYS A 121 3.75 16.55 -1.44
CA LYS A 121 3.48 16.17 -2.83
C LYS A 121 1.98 16.09 -3.05
N ASN A 122 1.59 16.17 -4.33
CA ASN A 122 0.19 16.03 -4.73
C ASN A 122 -0.10 14.60 -5.20
N TYR A 123 -1.36 14.20 -5.08
CA TYR A 123 -1.82 12.93 -5.65
C TYR A 123 -1.83 13.00 -7.18
N ARG A 124 -1.20 12.02 -7.83
CA ARG A 124 -1.30 11.78 -9.27
C ARG A 124 -0.89 10.36 -9.61
N ILE A 125 -1.66 9.68 -10.43
CA ILE A 125 -1.25 8.42 -11.03
C ILE A 125 -0.20 8.74 -12.10
N THR A 126 0.99 8.17 -11.93
CA THR A 126 2.11 8.33 -12.87
C THR A 126 2.51 6.97 -13.43
N PHE A 127 3.06 6.96 -14.64
CA PHE A 127 3.63 5.78 -15.28
C PHE A 127 5.15 5.64 -15.00
N ASP A 128 5.62 6.32 -13.96
CA ASP A 128 6.97 6.20 -13.45
C ASP A 128 6.92 5.96 -11.94
N LYS A 129 6.99 4.69 -11.56
CA LYS A 129 6.92 4.27 -10.16
C LYS A 129 8.12 4.77 -9.32
N TYR A 130 9.23 5.16 -9.95
CA TYR A 130 10.43 5.66 -9.28
C TYR A 130 10.39 7.18 -9.05
N SER A 131 9.42 7.88 -9.65
CA SER A 131 9.25 9.32 -9.49
C SER A 131 8.80 9.67 -8.07
N ASP A 132 9.37 10.74 -7.53
CA ASP A 132 8.98 11.36 -6.26
C ASP A 132 8.24 12.69 -6.44
N LYS A 133 7.84 13.01 -7.67
CA LYS A 133 7.13 14.26 -7.96
C LYS A 133 5.68 14.24 -7.51
N TYR A 134 5.05 13.10 -7.66
CA TYR A 134 3.65 12.84 -7.32
C TYR A 134 3.54 11.44 -6.76
N PHE A 135 2.49 11.20 -5.97
CA PHE A 135 2.21 9.88 -5.43
C PHE A 135 0.75 9.51 -5.62
N TYR A 136 0.48 8.22 -5.69
CA TYR A 136 -0.81 7.59 -5.44
C TYR A 136 -0.60 6.48 -4.40
N CYS A 137 -1.68 5.98 -3.81
CA CYS A 137 -1.64 5.18 -2.58
C CYS A 137 -0.58 4.08 -2.56
N SER A 138 -0.63 3.15 -3.49
CA SER A 138 0.26 1.98 -3.49
C SER A 138 1.67 2.28 -4.00
N GLN A 139 1.82 3.23 -4.92
CA GLN A 139 3.14 3.67 -5.36
C GLN A 139 3.89 4.39 -4.22
N TYR A 140 3.19 5.23 -3.44
CA TYR A 140 3.77 5.87 -2.26
C TYR A 140 4.33 4.84 -1.28
N VAL A 141 3.52 3.85 -0.90
CA VAL A 141 3.94 2.79 0.01
C VAL A 141 5.17 2.05 -0.53
N TRP A 142 5.11 1.59 -1.79
CA TRP A 142 6.23 0.89 -2.41
C TRP A 142 7.48 1.78 -2.52
N TYR A 143 7.32 3.06 -2.91
CA TYR A 143 8.43 4.01 -3.06
C TYR A 143 9.16 4.25 -1.75
N LEU A 144 8.46 4.35 -0.62
CA LEU A 144 9.10 4.51 0.68
C LEU A 144 10.05 3.36 0.99
N TYR A 145 9.62 2.11 0.76
CA TYR A 145 10.47 0.94 0.95
C TYR A 145 11.62 0.89 -0.04
N TYR A 146 11.33 1.10 -1.31
CA TYR A 146 12.34 1.16 -2.37
C TYR A 146 13.42 2.21 -2.06
N LYS A 147 13.00 3.42 -1.72
CA LYS A 147 13.91 4.54 -1.44
C LYS A 147 14.73 4.27 -0.19
N THR A 148 14.11 3.77 0.86
CA THR A 148 14.79 3.45 2.12
C THR A 148 15.82 2.33 1.92
N ALA A 149 15.43 1.25 1.29
CA ALA A 149 16.33 0.15 0.98
C ALA A 149 17.50 0.59 0.09
N LYS A 150 17.24 1.44 -0.90
CA LYS A 150 18.28 2.01 -1.77
C LYS A 150 19.25 2.89 -0.99
N ASP A 151 18.75 3.74 -0.09
CA ASP A 151 19.59 4.63 0.72
C ASP A 151 20.52 3.85 1.68
N LEU A 152 20.06 2.68 2.14
CA LEU A 152 20.80 1.81 3.06
C LEU A 152 21.57 0.69 2.37
N ASN A 153 21.48 0.55 1.05
CA ASN A 153 22.01 -0.59 0.30
C ASN A 153 21.50 -1.95 0.84
N ASP A 154 20.23 -2.00 1.27
CA ASP A 154 19.63 -3.21 1.84
C ASP A 154 19.48 -4.30 0.77
N LYS A 155 20.26 -5.37 0.93
CA LYS A 155 20.28 -6.52 0.00
C LYS A 155 19.05 -7.43 0.14
N ASN A 156 18.28 -7.27 1.22
CA ASN A 156 17.08 -8.08 1.47
C ASN A 156 15.86 -7.52 0.73
N PHE A 157 15.91 -6.28 0.26
CA PHE A 157 14.84 -5.70 -0.54
C PHE A 157 14.97 -6.13 -2.01
N ASP A 158 13.88 -6.62 -2.60
CA ASP A 158 13.87 -6.99 -4.02
C ASP A 158 13.68 -5.77 -4.93
N PHE A 159 14.78 -5.21 -5.39
CA PHE A 159 14.78 -4.09 -6.34
C PHE A 159 14.24 -4.46 -7.75
N ASN A 160 14.12 -5.76 -8.06
CA ASN A 160 13.56 -6.23 -9.32
C ASN A 160 12.05 -6.45 -9.25
N PHE A 161 11.45 -6.29 -8.06
CA PHE A 161 10.00 -6.43 -7.91
C PHE A 161 9.26 -5.55 -8.92
N LYS A 162 8.46 -6.20 -9.76
CA LYS A 162 7.69 -5.51 -10.82
C LYS A 162 8.55 -4.60 -11.71
N LYS A 163 9.81 -4.96 -11.99
CA LYS A 163 10.78 -4.14 -12.72
C LYS A 163 10.21 -3.53 -14.01
N ASP A 164 9.51 -4.34 -14.79
CA ASP A 164 8.93 -3.95 -16.09
C ASP A 164 7.53 -3.32 -15.97
N SER A 165 7.00 -3.18 -14.77
CA SER A 165 5.70 -2.55 -14.53
C SER A 165 5.85 -1.05 -14.34
N LEU A 166 5.03 -0.28 -15.05
CA LEU A 166 4.96 1.17 -14.92
C LEU A 166 4.14 1.63 -13.70
N ILE A 167 3.26 0.75 -13.20
CA ILE A 167 2.32 1.03 -12.11
C ILE A 167 2.44 -0.05 -11.04
N ILE A 168 2.32 0.33 -9.79
CA ILE A 168 2.16 -0.56 -8.64
C ILE A 168 0.72 -0.47 -8.17
N PHE A 169 -0.03 -1.57 -8.23
CA PHE A 169 -1.37 -1.65 -7.67
C PHE A 169 -1.34 -2.05 -6.19
N PRO A 170 -2.38 -1.73 -5.40
CA PRO A 170 -2.43 -2.15 -3.98
C PRO A 170 -2.22 -3.65 -3.79
N TYR A 171 -2.81 -4.49 -4.64
CA TYR A 171 -2.65 -5.95 -4.58
C TYR A 171 -1.28 -6.47 -5.05
N ASP A 172 -0.50 -5.65 -5.74
CA ASP A 172 0.90 -6.00 -6.00
C ASP A 172 1.71 -6.04 -4.72
N LEU A 173 1.41 -5.16 -3.76
CA LEU A 173 2.11 -5.12 -2.47
C LEU A 173 1.99 -6.43 -1.69
N LEU A 174 0.89 -7.19 -1.86
CA LEU A 174 0.70 -8.52 -1.26
C LEU A 174 1.74 -9.55 -1.72
N LYS A 175 2.44 -9.28 -2.82
CA LYS A 175 3.44 -10.16 -3.41
C LYS A 175 4.88 -9.72 -3.13
N LEU A 176 5.06 -8.69 -2.29
CA LEU A 176 6.40 -8.20 -1.93
C LEU A 176 7.19 -9.32 -1.24
N PRO A 177 8.37 -9.70 -1.75
CA PRO A 177 9.24 -10.66 -1.07
C PRO A 177 9.73 -10.13 0.28
N ASN A 178 9.96 -11.02 1.23
CA ASN A 178 10.42 -10.68 2.58
C ASN A 178 9.45 -9.80 3.39
N PHE A 179 8.17 -9.85 3.05
CA PHE A 179 7.07 -9.32 3.85
C PHE A 179 6.20 -10.46 4.34
N GLU A 180 5.93 -10.49 5.62
CA GLU A 180 4.99 -11.44 6.23
C GLU A 180 3.61 -10.82 6.45
N VAL A 181 2.58 -11.66 6.45
CA VAL A 181 1.21 -11.25 6.80
C VAL A 181 1.10 -11.21 8.32
N ILE A 182 0.66 -10.08 8.87
CA ILE A 182 0.39 -9.93 10.29
C ILE A 182 -0.98 -10.49 10.59
N ASN A 183 -1.09 -11.33 11.62
CA ASN A 183 -2.38 -11.77 12.14
C ASN A 183 -3.07 -10.62 12.86
N LEU A 184 -4.25 -10.25 12.37
CA LEU A 184 -5.08 -9.16 12.90
C LEU A 184 -6.26 -9.65 13.75
N GLU A 185 -6.40 -10.97 13.89
CA GLU A 185 -7.39 -11.61 14.76
C GLU A 185 -6.93 -11.68 16.23
#